data_3d30a2bf5ae22edc871d325c3b994b59
#
_entry.id   3d30a2bf5ae22edc871d325c3b994b59
#
_cell.length_a   1.000
_cell.length_b   1.000
_cell.length_c   1.000
_cell.angle_alpha   90.00
_cell.angle_beta   90.00
_cell.angle_gamma   90.00
#
_symmetry.space_group_name_H-M   'P 1'
#
loop_
_entity.id
_entity.type
_entity.pdbx_description
1 polymer ?
#
loop_
_entity_poly.entity_id
_entity_poly.type
_entity_poly.pdbx_seq_one_letter_code
_entity_poly.pdbx_strand_id
1 'polypeptide(L)'
;TVQPYYFNSIELFDSNIYAKGSVILNMIRRYLGDDAFFRGLKNYTKTNAANNVETSDLKKTFEVTTGKNLDWFFDQWIYRPGIPEITASYRYNRRSKLVSLTLKQTQDVESTSLFKLPMTVVIDDGSISRHEIFFDKEEDTFTFKADIAPLMLVVDEGFQIPKRLTFEKKTDELLYQLQNAPTPNDRIWAARELKETRSSTKIHKILVEMLNKEPQWYVRREVVKTYQKLKPRNGETDLMAAYEGQDARVKRSVLRALREYETDEVITFILDIMENEENDFLISAALSTLIKIDLDKAQEKFDWAMEQESKSETIRSTALGILTEEKTDSNLIKLKDMAVYGAAPYNLRGSIFSRITDYQEDNPDLIDYFADHINDPHRRVRWTCANQIIRHGNIDQFGEFLEMADAEPLRGGKIADIYSALDKRLAKLKKSKDRKEAKEIEKMQKMFAESAEEWGNN
;
A
#
# COMPACT_ATOMS: atom_id res chain seq x y z
N THR A 1 17.97 5.28 4.06
CA THR A 1 17.73 4.15 3.12
C THR A 1 19.00 3.41 2.79
N VAL A 2 19.75 3.02 3.78
CA VAL A 2 20.93 2.18 3.56
C VAL A 2 20.50 0.74 3.78
N GLN A 3 20.58 -0.08 2.74
CA GLN A 3 20.50 -1.53 2.84
C GLN A 3 21.95 -2.05 2.83
N PRO A 4 22.52 -2.43 3.97
CA PRO A 4 23.94 -2.73 4.07
C PRO A 4 24.34 -4.05 3.43
N TYR A 5 23.35 -4.92 3.16
CA TYR A 5 23.55 -6.22 2.53
C TYR A 5 22.54 -6.43 1.41
N TYR A 6 23.01 -6.72 0.21
CA TYR A 6 22.20 -7.15 -0.94
C TYR A 6 23.01 -8.11 -1.78
N PHE A 7 22.38 -9.16 -2.29
CA PHE A 7 23.01 -10.14 -3.17
C PHE A 7 22.98 -9.68 -4.63
N ASN A 8 21.99 -8.84 -4.99
CA ASN A 8 21.82 -8.37 -6.35
C ASN A 8 21.26 -6.95 -6.35
N SER A 9 21.71 -6.10 -7.28
CA SER A 9 21.28 -4.71 -7.42
C SER A 9 19.76 -4.53 -7.57
N ILE A 10 19.03 -5.54 -8.07
CA ILE A 10 17.56 -5.47 -8.20
C ILE A 10 16.83 -5.41 -6.85
N GLU A 11 17.45 -5.90 -5.76
CA GLU A 11 16.88 -5.81 -4.41
C GLU A 11 16.77 -4.38 -3.92
N LEU A 12 17.58 -3.51 -4.47
CA LEU A 12 17.52 -2.09 -4.16
C LEU A 12 16.32 -1.39 -4.78
N PHE A 13 15.60 -2.05 -5.72
CA PHE A 13 14.39 -1.52 -6.36
C PHE A 13 13.14 -1.77 -5.50
N ASP A 14 13.10 -1.15 -4.35
CA ASP A 14 12.02 -1.26 -3.37
C ASP A 14 11.25 0.07 -3.17
N SER A 15 10.33 0.08 -2.22
CA SER A 15 9.57 1.26 -1.84
C SER A 15 10.46 2.38 -1.26
N ASN A 16 11.65 2.07 -0.75
CA ASN A 16 12.57 3.08 -0.23
C ASN A 16 13.18 3.92 -1.36
N ILE A 17 13.55 3.29 -2.49
CA ILE A 17 14.09 4.03 -3.62
C ILE A 17 13.01 4.89 -4.28
N TYR A 18 11.86 4.32 -4.58
CA TYR A 18 10.82 5.04 -5.33
C TYR A 18 9.96 5.93 -4.42
N ALA A 19 9.27 5.37 -3.45
CA ALA A 19 8.34 6.13 -2.62
C ALA A 19 9.06 7.10 -1.68
N LYS A 20 10.04 6.64 -0.90
CA LYS A 20 10.81 7.51 0.00
C LYS A 20 11.66 8.50 -0.80
N GLY A 21 12.30 8.08 -1.90
CA GLY A 21 13.10 8.96 -2.76
C GLY A 21 12.28 10.10 -3.33
N SER A 22 11.06 9.85 -3.81
CA SER A 22 10.18 10.91 -4.34
C SER A 22 9.76 11.91 -3.25
N VAL A 23 9.47 11.44 -2.04
CA VAL A 23 9.15 12.32 -0.90
C VAL A 23 10.35 13.18 -0.52
N ILE A 24 11.55 12.60 -0.46
CA ILE A 24 12.80 13.32 -0.14
C ILE A 24 13.06 14.42 -1.20
N LEU A 25 12.91 14.12 -2.48
CA LEU A 25 13.05 15.12 -3.54
C LEU A 25 12.02 16.26 -3.40
N ASN A 26 10.78 15.93 -3.05
CA ASN A 26 9.78 16.96 -2.77
C ASN A 26 10.14 17.81 -1.54
N MET A 27 10.72 17.22 -0.49
CA MET A 27 11.21 17.96 0.69
C MET A 27 12.35 18.91 0.31
N ILE A 28 13.32 18.47 -0.50
CA ILE A 28 14.39 19.34 -1.03
C ILE A 28 13.80 20.49 -1.84
N ARG A 29 12.82 20.20 -2.71
CA ARG A 29 12.12 21.23 -3.50
C ARG A 29 11.47 22.28 -2.61
N ARG A 30 10.79 21.90 -1.56
CA ARG A 30 10.16 22.83 -0.61
C ARG A 30 11.20 23.63 0.19
N TYR A 31 12.26 22.98 0.64
CA TYR A 31 13.34 23.64 1.40
C TYR A 31 14.12 24.66 0.55
N LEU A 32 14.33 24.38 -0.72
CA LEU A 32 15.08 25.25 -1.63
C LEU A 32 14.19 26.27 -2.38
N GLY A 33 12.89 25.96 -2.54
CA GLY A 33 11.97 26.64 -3.46
C GLY A 33 12.06 26.12 -4.88
N ASP A 34 10.98 26.28 -5.65
CA ASP A 34 10.81 25.71 -7.00
C ASP A 34 11.93 26.14 -7.95
N ASP A 35 12.21 27.43 -8.04
CA ASP A 35 13.23 27.96 -8.96
C ASP A 35 14.62 27.38 -8.72
N ALA A 36 15.05 27.33 -7.45
CA ALA A 36 16.34 26.80 -7.08
C ALA A 36 16.43 25.29 -7.29
N PHE A 37 15.34 24.58 -6.97
CA PHE A 37 15.25 23.14 -7.17
C PHE A 37 15.34 22.75 -8.64
N PHE A 38 14.54 23.38 -9.52
CA PHE A 38 14.54 23.04 -10.94
C PHE A 38 15.82 23.51 -11.65
N ARG A 39 16.44 24.62 -11.23
CA ARG A 39 17.78 24.99 -11.71
C ARG A 39 18.82 23.93 -11.28
N GLY A 40 18.77 23.44 -10.03
CA GLY A 40 19.65 22.39 -9.54
C GLY A 40 19.49 21.10 -10.34
N LEU A 41 18.27 20.63 -10.58
CA LEU A 41 18.02 19.44 -11.41
C LEU A 41 18.53 19.61 -12.84
N LYS A 42 18.29 20.77 -13.47
CA LYS A 42 18.80 21.07 -14.80
C LYS A 42 20.33 21.03 -14.87
N ASN A 43 20.99 21.62 -13.87
CA ASN A 43 22.45 21.58 -13.76
C ASN A 43 22.95 20.15 -13.55
N TYR A 44 22.30 19.37 -12.65
CA TYR A 44 22.64 17.99 -12.38
C TYR A 44 22.58 17.12 -13.66
N THR A 45 21.48 17.19 -14.40
CA THR A 45 21.32 16.40 -15.62
C THR A 45 22.29 16.82 -16.72
N LYS A 46 22.56 18.13 -16.84
CA LYS A 46 23.51 18.65 -17.83
C LYS A 46 24.96 18.28 -17.53
N THR A 47 25.38 18.39 -16.26
CA THR A 47 26.77 18.13 -15.84
C THR A 47 27.11 16.64 -15.88
N ASN A 48 26.11 15.78 -15.62
CA ASN A 48 26.32 14.34 -15.47
C ASN A 48 25.73 13.55 -16.66
N ALA A 49 25.44 14.20 -17.78
CA ALA A 49 24.91 13.53 -18.97
C ALA A 49 25.87 12.41 -19.43
N ALA A 50 25.32 11.20 -19.61
CA ALA A 50 26.04 10.00 -20.03
C ALA A 50 27.14 9.50 -19.07
N ASN A 51 27.14 9.96 -17.81
CA ASN A 51 28.06 9.52 -16.77
C ASN A 51 27.31 8.70 -15.70
N ASN A 52 28.05 7.87 -14.97
CA ASN A 52 27.59 7.27 -13.72
C ASN A 52 27.50 8.36 -12.65
N VAL A 53 26.50 8.28 -11.80
CA VAL A 53 26.23 9.27 -10.76
C VAL A 53 26.00 8.60 -9.40
N GLU A 54 26.35 9.32 -8.36
CA GLU A 54 26.08 8.98 -6.98
C GLU A 54 25.18 10.03 -6.31
N THR A 55 24.64 9.69 -5.15
CA THR A 55 23.83 10.63 -4.34
C THR A 55 24.60 11.89 -3.98
N SER A 56 25.92 11.79 -3.77
CA SER A 56 26.83 12.89 -3.51
C SER A 56 26.86 13.93 -4.65
N ASP A 57 26.74 13.49 -5.91
CA ASP A 57 26.72 14.40 -7.07
C ASP A 57 25.45 15.24 -7.10
N LEU A 58 24.31 14.64 -6.75
CA LEU A 58 23.04 15.37 -6.61
C LEU A 58 23.15 16.42 -5.49
N LYS A 59 23.65 16.03 -4.29
CA LYS A 59 23.85 16.94 -3.16
C LYS A 59 24.74 18.11 -3.56
N LYS A 60 25.94 17.83 -4.09
CA LYS A 60 26.93 18.84 -4.50
C LYS A 60 26.34 19.81 -5.53
N THR A 61 25.56 19.30 -6.49
CA THR A 61 24.96 20.18 -7.51
C THR A 61 23.94 21.13 -6.89
N PHE A 62 23.10 20.69 -5.96
CA PHE A 62 22.18 21.58 -5.26
C PHE A 62 22.92 22.58 -4.39
N GLU A 63 23.98 22.18 -3.66
CA GLU A 63 24.78 23.07 -2.85
C GLU A 63 25.46 24.17 -3.68
N VAL A 64 26.08 23.82 -4.81
CA VAL A 64 26.68 24.79 -5.75
C VAL A 64 25.63 25.71 -6.35
N THR A 65 24.44 25.20 -6.69
CA THR A 65 23.37 26.00 -7.31
C THR A 65 22.76 27.00 -6.33
N THR A 66 22.72 26.68 -5.04
CA THR A 66 21.94 27.43 -4.02
C THR A 66 22.80 28.12 -2.98
N GLY A 67 24.07 27.74 -2.84
CA GLY A 67 24.94 28.20 -1.75
C GLY A 67 24.56 27.69 -0.35
N LYS A 68 23.59 26.74 -0.26
CA LYS A 68 23.13 26.17 1.01
C LYS A 68 23.86 24.86 1.30
N ASN A 69 24.27 24.64 2.56
CA ASN A 69 24.78 23.35 3.01
C ASN A 69 23.62 22.37 3.22
N LEU A 70 23.69 21.20 2.58
CA LEU A 70 22.68 20.14 2.64
C LEU A 70 23.18 18.87 3.37
N ASP A 71 24.36 18.89 3.98
CA ASP A 71 24.93 17.72 4.68
C ASP A 71 23.95 17.13 5.70
N TRP A 72 23.41 17.99 6.58
CA TRP A 72 22.44 17.57 7.61
C TRP A 72 21.20 16.90 7.03
N PHE A 73 20.74 17.39 5.85
CA PHE A 73 19.53 16.88 5.20
C PHE A 73 19.77 15.49 4.58
N PHE A 74 20.88 15.33 3.83
CA PHE A 74 21.23 14.07 3.20
C PHE A 74 21.60 13.02 4.24
N ASP A 75 22.35 13.40 5.29
CA ASP A 75 22.67 12.53 6.41
C ASP A 75 21.39 11.97 7.05
N GLN A 76 20.47 12.84 7.42
CA GLN A 76 19.24 12.47 8.10
C GLN A 76 18.27 11.62 7.25
N TRP A 77 18.07 12.00 5.98
CA TRP A 77 16.98 11.42 5.19
C TRP A 77 17.41 10.30 4.24
N ILE A 78 18.68 10.25 3.89
CA ILE A 78 19.22 9.27 2.94
C ILE A 78 20.10 8.24 3.64
N TYR A 79 21.04 8.68 4.47
CA TYR A 79 22.04 7.79 5.06
C TYR A 79 21.62 7.19 6.40
N ARG A 80 20.72 7.82 7.16
CA ARG A 80 20.21 7.25 8.40
C ARG A 80 18.95 6.42 8.19
N PRO A 81 18.75 5.36 9.02
CA PRO A 81 17.52 4.57 9.01
C PRO A 81 16.37 5.32 9.69
N GLY A 82 15.14 4.79 9.50
CA GLY A 82 13.94 5.22 10.23
C GLY A 82 13.24 6.44 9.65
N ILE A 83 12.19 6.83 10.34
CA ILE A 83 11.39 8.04 10.15
C ILE A 83 11.00 8.59 11.52
N PRO A 84 10.72 9.89 11.66
CA PRO A 84 10.27 10.46 12.92
C PRO A 84 8.89 9.92 13.31
N GLU A 85 8.71 9.62 14.60
CA GLU A 85 7.44 9.35 15.24
C GLU A 85 7.12 10.52 16.17
N ILE A 86 6.03 11.22 15.90
CA ILE A 86 5.69 12.47 16.58
C ILE A 86 4.36 12.31 17.30
N THR A 87 4.36 12.62 18.60
CA THR A 87 3.14 12.85 19.36
C THR A 87 2.93 14.35 19.49
N ALA A 88 1.73 14.82 19.08
CA ALA A 88 1.33 16.22 19.17
C ALA A 88 0.16 16.39 20.13
N SER A 89 0.17 17.47 20.88
CA SER A 89 -0.96 17.91 21.69
C SER A 89 -0.99 19.44 21.78
N TYR A 90 -2.16 20.04 21.97
CA TYR A 90 -2.22 21.46 22.17
C TYR A 90 -3.27 21.87 23.22
N ARG A 91 -3.07 23.07 23.79
CA ARG A 91 -4.00 23.70 24.71
C ARG A 91 -4.22 25.17 24.32
N TYR A 92 -5.45 25.63 24.46
CA TYR A 92 -5.81 27.03 24.26
C TYR A 92 -6.14 27.70 25.60
N ASN A 93 -5.47 28.81 25.87
CA ASN A 93 -5.74 29.63 27.04
C ASN A 93 -6.55 30.86 26.63
N ARG A 94 -7.84 30.91 27.03
CA ARG A 94 -8.77 31.99 26.70
C ARG A 94 -8.33 33.34 27.25
N ARG A 95 -7.68 33.38 28.43
CA ARG A 95 -7.29 34.64 29.08
C ARG A 95 -6.11 35.30 28.35
N SER A 96 -5.11 34.53 28.00
CA SER A 96 -3.94 35.02 27.30
C SER A 96 -4.10 35.02 25.78
N LYS A 97 -5.14 34.38 25.23
CA LYS A 97 -5.36 34.15 23.80
C LYS A 97 -4.15 33.43 23.14
N LEU A 98 -3.61 32.43 23.83
CA LEU A 98 -2.45 31.69 23.39
C LEU A 98 -2.80 30.19 23.17
N VAL A 99 -2.33 29.67 22.07
CA VAL A 99 -2.25 28.23 21.78
C VAL A 99 -0.85 27.76 22.13
N SER A 100 -0.73 26.74 22.98
CA SER A 100 0.53 26.06 23.28
C SER A 100 0.50 24.68 22.62
N LEU A 101 1.30 24.49 21.59
CA LEU A 101 1.46 23.22 20.86
C LEU A 101 2.71 22.51 21.39
N THR A 102 2.56 21.35 21.98
CA THR A 102 3.66 20.48 22.41
C THR A 102 3.86 19.37 21.41
N LEU A 103 5.08 19.20 20.92
CA LEU A 103 5.53 18.14 20.04
C LEU A 103 6.57 17.30 20.75
N LYS A 104 6.46 15.98 20.64
CA LYS A 104 7.42 15.02 21.18
C LYS A 104 7.81 14.01 20.10
N GLN A 105 9.12 13.79 19.92
CA GLN A 105 9.67 12.70 19.12
C GLN A 105 9.71 11.43 19.98
N THR A 106 9.03 10.37 19.56
CA THR A 106 8.83 9.16 20.35
C THR A 106 9.45 7.91 19.75
N GLN A 107 10.17 8.04 18.64
CA GLN A 107 10.94 6.93 18.06
C GLN A 107 12.08 6.51 19.00
N ASP A 108 12.56 5.30 18.80
CA ASP A 108 13.75 4.82 19.49
C ASP A 108 14.99 5.63 19.04
N VAL A 109 15.47 6.51 19.92
CA VAL A 109 16.59 7.42 19.64
C VAL A 109 17.95 6.72 19.60
N GLU A 110 18.08 5.53 20.19
CA GLU A 110 19.32 4.74 20.12
C GLU A 110 19.53 4.19 18.71
N SER A 111 18.47 3.80 18.05
CA SER A 111 18.51 3.24 16.68
C SER A 111 18.37 4.27 15.57
N THR A 112 17.64 5.38 15.78
CA THR A 112 17.27 6.32 14.70
C THR A 112 17.71 7.77 14.94
N SER A 113 18.12 8.14 16.14
CA SER A 113 18.42 9.52 16.56
C SER A 113 17.22 10.48 16.49
N LEU A 114 17.43 11.72 16.95
CA LEU A 114 16.44 12.79 16.78
C LEU A 114 16.52 13.39 15.36
N PHE A 115 15.39 13.81 14.87
CA PHE A 115 15.24 14.44 13.55
C PHE A 115 15.15 15.95 13.68
N LYS A 116 15.73 16.67 12.72
CA LYS A 116 15.54 18.12 12.51
C LYS A 116 14.39 18.31 11.53
N LEU A 117 13.31 18.92 12.00
CA LEU A 117 12.01 18.95 11.31
C LEU A 117 11.56 20.41 11.10
N PRO A 118 11.91 21.05 9.97
CA PRO A 118 11.27 22.30 9.57
C PRO A 118 9.83 21.99 9.15
N MET A 119 8.84 22.55 9.83
CA MET A 119 7.41 22.29 9.59
C MET A 119 6.61 23.58 9.60
N THR A 120 5.50 23.58 8.83
CA THR A 120 4.50 24.64 8.89
C THR A 120 3.34 24.18 9.77
N VAL A 121 3.03 24.92 10.79
CA VAL A 121 1.82 24.75 11.61
C VAL A 121 0.74 25.69 11.07
N VAL A 122 -0.45 25.14 10.81
CA VAL A 122 -1.63 25.94 10.41
C VAL A 122 -2.61 25.99 11.57
N ILE A 123 -3.07 27.19 11.89
CA ILE A 123 -4.10 27.44 12.89
C ILE A 123 -5.24 28.19 12.20
N ASP A 124 -6.46 27.69 12.38
CA ASP A 124 -7.69 28.39 12.00
C ASP A 124 -8.48 28.73 13.27
N ASP A 125 -8.54 30.00 13.60
CA ASP A 125 -9.32 30.58 14.69
C ASP A 125 -10.44 31.50 14.17
N GLY A 126 -10.95 31.22 12.97
CA GLY A 126 -11.85 32.05 12.17
C GLY A 126 -11.13 32.73 11.01
N SER A 127 -9.78 32.67 11.03
CA SER A 127 -8.89 33.03 9.93
C SER A 127 -7.68 32.08 9.92
N ILE A 128 -7.18 31.75 8.72
CA ILE A 128 -6.06 30.83 8.57
C ILE A 128 -4.74 31.59 8.76
N SER A 129 -3.96 31.16 9.76
CA SER A 129 -2.58 31.61 9.99
C SER A 129 -1.60 30.45 9.80
N ARG A 130 -0.38 30.76 9.30
CA ARG A 130 0.70 29.80 9.08
C ARG A 130 1.93 30.21 9.85
N HIS A 131 2.53 29.27 10.55
CA HIS A 131 3.69 29.48 11.41
C HIS A 131 4.78 28.47 11.07
N GLU A 132 5.93 28.98 10.65
CA GLU A 132 7.11 28.13 10.44
C GLU A 132 7.74 27.82 11.78
N ILE A 133 7.96 26.53 12.05
CA ILE A 133 8.65 26.04 13.25
C ILE A 133 9.84 25.16 12.85
N PHE A 134 10.82 25.08 13.73
CA PHE A 134 11.94 24.17 13.61
C PHE A 134 11.99 23.30 14.86
N PHE A 135 11.65 22.01 14.70
CA PHE A 135 11.56 21.05 15.80
C PHE A 135 12.72 20.06 15.71
N ASP A 136 13.70 20.16 16.61
CA ASP A 136 14.93 19.34 16.62
C ASP A 136 15.27 18.75 17.99
N LYS A 137 14.35 18.87 18.96
CA LYS A 137 14.48 18.32 20.31
C LYS A 137 13.64 17.07 20.48
N GLU A 138 13.85 16.34 21.57
CA GLU A 138 12.97 15.25 21.96
C GLU A 138 11.55 15.77 22.24
N GLU A 139 11.45 16.89 22.97
CA GLU A 139 10.17 17.55 23.26
C GLU A 139 10.36 19.08 23.20
N ASP A 140 9.42 19.78 22.60
CA ASP A 140 9.38 21.24 22.58
C ASP A 140 7.94 21.76 22.57
N THR A 141 7.74 23.00 23.05
CA THR A 141 6.43 23.68 23.09
C THR A 141 6.50 24.98 22.33
N PHE A 142 5.68 25.11 21.31
CA PHE A 142 5.52 26.31 20.49
C PHE A 142 4.27 27.07 20.90
N THR A 143 4.34 28.38 20.96
CA THR A 143 3.23 29.24 21.40
C THR A 143 2.82 30.19 20.29
N PHE A 144 1.52 30.22 20.00
CA PHE A 144 0.93 31.04 18.95
C PHE A 144 -0.23 31.88 19.50
N LYS A 145 -0.49 33.04 18.91
CA LYS A 145 -1.68 33.84 19.21
C LYS A 145 -2.88 33.28 18.44
N ALA A 146 -4.05 33.24 19.08
CA ALA A 146 -5.32 32.91 18.47
C ALA A 146 -6.45 33.65 19.19
N ASP A 147 -7.31 34.33 18.45
CA ASP A 147 -8.37 35.14 19.05
C ASP A 147 -9.48 34.35 19.73
N ILE A 148 -9.75 33.17 19.18
CA ILE A 148 -10.65 32.15 19.74
C ILE A 148 -9.96 30.79 19.81
N ALA A 149 -10.58 29.81 20.45
CA ALA A 149 -10.10 28.45 20.42
C ALA A 149 -10.03 27.94 18.97
N PRO A 150 -8.90 27.35 18.55
CA PRO A 150 -8.77 26.86 17.18
C PRO A 150 -9.93 25.96 16.75
N LEU A 151 -10.46 26.23 15.58
CA LEU A 151 -11.40 25.36 14.87
C LEU A 151 -10.67 24.15 14.28
N MET A 152 -9.41 24.37 13.83
CA MET A 152 -8.47 23.32 13.52
C MET A 152 -7.03 23.78 13.81
N LEU A 153 -6.14 22.83 14.08
CA LEU A 153 -4.70 23.00 14.14
C LEU A 153 -4.04 21.85 13.35
N VAL A 154 -3.22 22.18 12.35
CA VAL A 154 -2.51 21.19 11.52
C VAL A 154 -1.01 21.28 11.79
N VAL A 155 -0.36 20.16 12.01
CA VAL A 155 1.09 20.04 12.15
C VAL A 155 1.67 19.49 10.85
N ASP A 156 2.65 20.18 10.25
CA ASP A 156 3.24 19.88 8.95
C ASP A 156 2.20 19.94 7.82
N GLU A 157 1.78 21.16 7.46
CA GLU A 157 0.81 21.44 6.41
C GLU A 157 1.09 20.65 5.13
N GLY A 158 0.11 19.86 4.70
CA GLY A 158 0.20 19.05 3.49
C GLY A 158 1.02 17.76 3.65
N PHE A 159 1.37 17.36 4.87
CA PHE A 159 2.12 16.12 5.16
C PHE A 159 3.42 16.03 4.36
N GLN A 160 4.27 17.04 4.47
CA GLN A 160 5.49 17.17 3.66
C GLN A 160 6.64 16.27 4.12
N ILE A 161 6.65 15.94 5.42
CA ILE A 161 7.69 15.12 6.04
C ILE A 161 7.17 13.69 6.20
N PRO A 162 7.93 12.65 5.76
CA PRO A 162 7.58 11.27 6.06
C PRO A 162 7.68 11.03 7.56
N LYS A 163 6.56 10.78 8.21
CA LYS A 163 6.46 10.62 9.67
C LYS A 163 5.27 9.75 10.06
N ARG A 164 5.31 9.23 11.27
CA ARG A 164 4.12 8.80 12.00
C ARG A 164 3.69 9.93 12.92
N LEU A 165 2.45 10.36 12.82
CA LEU A 165 1.89 11.44 13.65
C LEU A 165 0.74 10.88 14.47
N THR A 166 0.87 10.96 15.80
CA THR A 166 -0.20 10.74 16.76
C THR A 166 -0.67 12.10 17.25
N PHE A 167 -1.89 12.47 16.90
CA PHE A 167 -2.46 13.76 17.28
C PHE A 167 -3.95 13.58 17.57
N GLU A 168 -4.28 13.35 18.84
CA GLU A 168 -5.66 13.19 19.27
C GLU A 168 -6.44 14.48 19.12
N LYS A 169 -7.53 14.43 18.38
CA LYS A 169 -8.44 15.56 18.13
C LYS A 169 -9.87 15.18 18.41
N LYS A 170 -10.65 16.21 18.76
CA LYS A 170 -12.11 16.04 18.89
C LYS A 170 -12.74 15.78 17.52
N THR A 171 -13.80 15.00 17.49
CA THR A 171 -14.55 14.70 16.26
C THR A 171 -14.97 15.97 15.51
N ASP A 172 -15.43 17.02 16.22
CA ASP A 172 -15.84 18.28 15.59
C ASP A 172 -14.66 19.01 14.91
N GLU A 173 -13.48 18.94 15.49
CA GLU A 173 -12.26 19.49 14.88
C GLU A 173 -11.84 18.69 13.64
N LEU A 174 -11.91 17.36 13.69
CA LEU A 174 -11.63 16.51 12.54
C LEU A 174 -12.60 16.76 11.38
N LEU A 175 -13.89 16.91 11.69
CA LEU A 175 -14.92 17.26 10.70
C LEU A 175 -14.67 18.63 10.08
N TYR A 176 -14.33 19.62 10.90
CA TYR A 176 -13.97 20.95 10.42
C TYR A 176 -12.73 20.92 9.53
N GLN A 177 -11.68 20.21 9.97
CA GLN A 177 -10.45 20.03 9.18
C GLN A 177 -10.71 19.32 7.85
N LEU A 178 -11.56 18.27 7.82
CA LEU A 178 -11.94 17.58 6.60
C LEU A 178 -12.59 18.53 5.58
N GLN A 179 -13.42 19.48 6.04
CA GLN A 179 -14.14 20.42 5.18
C GLN A 179 -13.30 21.62 4.76
N ASN A 180 -12.40 22.10 5.64
CA ASN A 180 -11.81 23.44 5.51
C ASN A 180 -10.28 23.46 5.41
N ALA A 181 -9.58 22.35 5.67
CA ALA A 181 -8.11 22.35 5.58
C ALA A 181 -7.64 22.73 4.17
N PRO A 182 -6.63 23.63 4.05
CA PRO A 182 -6.19 24.17 2.77
C PRO A 182 -5.67 23.09 1.83
N THR A 183 -4.95 22.10 2.36
CA THR A 183 -4.35 21.06 1.52
C THR A 183 -5.17 19.78 1.49
N PRO A 184 -5.19 19.08 0.36
CA PRO A 184 -5.89 17.80 0.25
C PRO A 184 -5.34 16.73 1.21
N ASN A 185 -4.04 16.74 1.50
CA ASN A 185 -3.41 15.76 2.39
C ASN A 185 -3.90 15.92 3.84
N ASP A 186 -4.12 17.16 4.27
CA ASP A 186 -4.65 17.45 5.61
C ASP A 186 -6.11 17.02 5.74
N ARG A 187 -6.90 17.14 4.65
CA ARG A 187 -8.26 16.61 4.58
C ARG A 187 -8.28 15.06 4.58
N ILE A 188 -7.35 14.42 3.86
CA ILE A 188 -7.18 12.96 3.87
C ILE A 188 -6.83 12.47 5.28
N TRP A 189 -5.92 13.18 5.96
CA TRP A 189 -5.55 12.81 7.33
C TRP A 189 -6.76 12.88 8.26
N ALA A 190 -7.53 13.95 8.22
CA ALA A 190 -8.76 14.09 9.00
C ALA A 190 -9.80 13.00 8.69
N ALA A 191 -9.97 12.64 7.41
CA ALA A 191 -10.84 11.53 7.00
C ALA A 191 -10.38 10.19 7.59
N ARG A 192 -9.05 9.95 7.67
CA ARG A 192 -8.49 8.73 8.27
C ARG A 192 -8.71 8.66 9.77
N GLU A 193 -8.46 9.76 10.47
CA GLU A 193 -8.68 9.80 11.92
C GLU A 193 -10.16 9.63 12.29
N LEU A 194 -11.09 10.10 11.45
CA LEU A 194 -12.51 9.86 11.64
C LEU A 194 -12.91 8.38 11.59
N LYS A 195 -12.13 7.49 10.97
CA LYS A 195 -12.39 6.05 10.97
C LYS A 195 -12.36 5.43 12.36
N GLU A 196 -11.56 6.02 13.25
CA GLU A 196 -11.35 5.53 14.61
C GLU A 196 -12.36 6.15 15.60
N THR A 197 -13.23 7.04 15.11
CA THR A 197 -14.25 7.70 15.95
C THR A 197 -15.55 6.90 16.00
N ARG A 198 -16.38 7.19 17.01
CA ARG A 198 -17.71 6.59 17.07
C ARG A 198 -18.61 7.15 15.97
N SER A 199 -19.19 6.25 15.18
CA SER A 199 -20.16 6.56 14.13
C SER A 199 -21.33 7.43 14.63
N SER A 200 -21.72 8.46 13.87
CA SER A 200 -22.84 9.34 14.19
C SER A 200 -23.46 9.96 12.93
N THR A 201 -24.72 10.34 13.01
CA THR A 201 -25.46 11.01 11.91
C THR A 201 -24.75 12.27 11.41
N LYS A 202 -24.12 13.03 12.32
CA LYS A 202 -23.36 14.24 11.95
C LYS A 202 -22.18 13.91 11.05
N ILE A 203 -21.41 12.87 11.42
CA ILE A 203 -20.27 12.41 10.62
C ILE A 203 -20.75 11.94 9.24
N HIS A 204 -21.78 11.10 9.20
CA HIS A 204 -22.29 10.56 7.92
C HIS A 204 -22.73 11.68 6.98
N LYS A 205 -23.49 12.65 7.48
CA LYS A 205 -23.95 13.81 6.70
C LYS A 205 -22.78 14.58 6.07
N ILE A 206 -21.72 14.83 6.85
CA ILE A 206 -20.54 15.55 6.34
C ILE A 206 -19.76 14.70 5.34
N LEU A 207 -19.63 13.40 5.57
CA LEU A 207 -18.96 12.52 4.62
C LEU A 207 -19.70 12.46 3.27
N VAL A 208 -21.03 12.37 3.27
CA VAL A 208 -21.85 12.45 2.04
C VAL A 208 -21.70 13.81 1.35
N GLU A 209 -21.69 14.90 2.11
CA GLU A 209 -21.44 16.23 1.56
C GLU A 209 -20.06 16.30 0.88
N MET A 210 -19.02 15.74 1.51
CA MET A 210 -17.66 15.68 0.96
C MET A 210 -17.56 14.80 -0.29
N LEU A 211 -18.30 13.70 -0.39
CA LEU A 211 -18.37 12.89 -1.60
C LEU A 211 -18.86 13.70 -2.80
N ASN A 212 -19.78 14.62 -2.59
CA ASN A 212 -20.39 15.43 -3.65
C ASN A 212 -19.63 16.72 -3.97
N LYS A 213 -18.99 17.36 -2.96
CA LYS A 213 -18.42 18.70 -3.11
C LYS A 213 -16.90 18.76 -3.17
N GLU A 214 -16.19 17.76 -2.65
CA GLU A 214 -14.73 17.76 -2.63
C GLU A 214 -14.16 17.67 -4.06
N PRO A 215 -13.34 18.63 -4.50
CA PRO A 215 -12.84 18.65 -5.88
C PRO A 215 -11.84 17.52 -6.18
N GLN A 216 -11.09 17.05 -5.18
CA GLN A 216 -10.01 16.10 -5.38
C GLN A 216 -10.51 14.65 -5.27
N TRP A 217 -10.44 13.88 -6.35
CA TRP A 217 -10.89 12.48 -6.38
C TRP A 217 -10.23 11.59 -5.31
N TYR A 218 -8.97 11.84 -4.97
CA TYR A 218 -8.25 11.03 -3.98
C TYR A 218 -8.67 11.34 -2.54
N VAL A 219 -9.17 12.54 -2.25
CA VAL A 219 -9.85 12.85 -0.98
C VAL A 219 -11.21 12.15 -0.94
N ARG A 220 -12.03 12.28 -2.01
CA ARG A 220 -13.31 11.57 -2.12
C ARG A 220 -13.15 10.07 -1.92
N ARG A 221 -12.13 9.47 -2.53
CA ARG A 221 -11.80 8.04 -2.33
C ARG A 221 -11.52 7.70 -0.86
N GLU A 222 -10.82 8.56 -0.13
CA GLU A 222 -10.56 8.32 1.29
C GLU A 222 -11.83 8.52 2.14
N VAL A 223 -12.69 9.47 1.77
CA VAL A 223 -14.01 9.67 2.38
C VAL A 223 -14.89 8.42 2.21
N VAL A 224 -14.92 7.80 1.02
CA VAL A 224 -15.63 6.52 0.80
C VAL A 224 -15.13 5.43 1.75
N LYS A 225 -13.81 5.31 1.91
CA LYS A 225 -13.24 4.30 2.84
C LYS A 225 -13.59 4.58 4.30
N THR A 226 -13.67 5.85 4.67
CA THR A 226 -14.10 6.24 6.02
C THR A 226 -15.58 5.92 6.22
N TYR A 227 -16.41 6.22 5.22
CA TYR A 227 -17.82 5.88 5.21
C TYR A 227 -18.04 4.37 5.34
N GLN A 228 -17.33 3.57 4.55
CA GLN A 228 -17.33 2.11 4.63
C GLN A 228 -16.98 1.60 6.04
N LYS A 229 -15.90 2.11 6.64
CA LYS A 229 -15.46 1.68 7.97
C LYS A 229 -16.47 1.98 9.06
N LEU A 230 -17.13 3.14 8.97
CA LEU A 230 -18.16 3.56 9.93
C LEU A 230 -19.50 2.84 9.72
N LYS A 231 -19.74 2.27 8.56
CA LYS A 231 -20.89 1.45 8.16
C LYS A 231 -22.23 2.01 8.67
N PRO A 232 -22.65 3.20 8.17
CA PRO A 232 -23.93 3.77 8.58
C PRO A 232 -25.10 2.88 8.17
N ARG A 233 -26.16 2.88 8.99
CA ARG A 233 -27.38 2.16 8.65
C ARG A 233 -27.99 2.78 7.39
N ASN A 234 -28.41 1.95 6.42
CA ASN A 234 -28.91 2.35 5.10
C ASN A 234 -27.89 3.19 4.29
N GLY A 235 -26.61 2.99 4.54
CA GLY A 235 -25.54 3.74 3.86
C GLY A 235 -25.36 3.37 2.39
N GLU A 236 -25.90 2.24 1.95
CA GLU A 236 -25.94 1.82 0.56
C GLU A 236 -26.61 2.85 -0.34
N THR A 237 -27.72 3.46 0.12
CA THR A 237 -28.44 4.49 -0.64
C THR A 237 -27.55 5.70 -0.93
N ASP A 238 -26.80 6.19 0.07
CA ASP A 238 -25.88 7.30 -0.07
C ASP A 238 -24.72 6.96 -1.03
N LEU A 239 -24.19 5.73 -0.93
CA LEU A 239 -23.09 5.26 -1.78
C LEU A 239 -23.52 5.10 -3.23
N MET A 240 -24.68 4.50 -3.49
CA MET A 240 -25.24 4.36 -4.85
C MET A 240 -25.54 5.73 -5.46
N ALA A 241 -26.15 6.64 -4.71
CA ALA A 241 -26.41 8.02 -5.16
C ALA A 241 -25.11 8.79 -5.47
N ALA A 242 -24.03 8.53 -4.72
CA ALA A 242 -22.74 9.16 -4.94
C ALA A 242 -21.91 8.54 -6.07
N TYR A 243 -22.37 7.47 -6.72
CA TYR A 243 -21.61 6.79 -7.78
C TYR A 243 -21.52 7.59 -9.07
N GLU A 244 -22.66 8.21 -9.48
CA GLU A 244 -22.75 8.93 -10.75
C GLU A 244 -21.86 10.18 -10.79
N GLY A 245 -21.29 10.47 -11.96
CA GLY A 245 -20.44 11.65 -12.17
C GLY A 245 -19.06 11.59 -11.49
N GLN A 246 -18.70 10.48 -10.83
CA GLN A 246 -17.43 10.34 -10.13
C GLN A 246 -16.30 9.87 -11.08
N ASP A 247 -15.07 10.19 -10.69
CA ASP A 247 -13.88 9.57 -11.27
C ASP A 247 -13.91 8.04 -11.08
N ALA A 248 -13.48 7.26 -12.08
CA ALA A 248 -13.51 5.79 -12.05
C ALA A 248 -12.85 5.18 -10.79
N ARG A 249 -11.83 5.84 -10.23
CA ARG A 249 -11.17 5.39 -8.99
C ARG A 249 -12.03 5.59 -7.74
N VAL A 250 -12.92 6.59 -7.75
CA VAL A 250 -13.93 6.80 -6.69
C VAL A 250 -15.06 5.81 -6.86
N LYS A 251 -15.62 5.66 -8.09
CA LYS A 251 -16.60 4.64 -8.46
C LYS A 251 -16.18 3.25 -7.98
N ARG A 252 -14.94 2.86 -8.27
CA ARG A 252 -14.36 1.59 -7.80
C ARG A 252 -14.34 1.46 -6.28
N SER A 253 -14.11 2.55 -5.56
CA SER A 253 -14.14 2.53 -4.09
C SER A 253 -15.56 2.44 -3.54
N VAL A 254 -16.54 3.07 -4.20
CA VAL A 254 -17.96 2.94 -3.87
C VAL A 254 -18.42 1.49 -4.05
N LEU A 255 -18.12 0.87 -5.19
CA LEU A 255 -18.43 -0.54 -5.43
C LEU A 255 -17.88 -1.46 -4.34
N ARG A 256 -16.63 -1.21 -3.91
CA ARG A 256 -16.02 -1.97 -2.80
C ARG A 256 -16.68 -1.70 -1.46
N ALA A 257 -17.14 -0.47 -1.21
CA ALA A 257 -17.81 -0.13 0.03
C ALA A 257 -19.21 -0.76 0.12
N LEU A 258 -19.88 -0.96 -1.01
CA LEU A 258 -21.18 -1.63 -1.09
C LEU A 258 -21.14 -3.11 -0.65
N ARG A 259 -19.96 -3.73 -0.55
CA ARG A 259 -19.81 -5.09 0.01
C ARG A 259 -20.28 -5.23 1.46
N GLU A 260 -20.44 -4.12 2.16
CA GLU A 260 -20.93 -4.11 3.54
C GLU A 260 -22.48 -4.20 3.64
N TYR A 261 -23.17 -4.21 2.49
CA TYR A 261 -24.63 -4.14 2.40
C TYR A 261 -25.16 -5.22 1.45
N GLU A 262 -25.85 -6.21 2.03
CA GLU A 262 -26.40 -7.38 1.32
C GLU A 262 -27.90 -7.17 1.08
N THR A 263 -28.25 -6.13 0.28
CA THR A 263 -29.64 -5.78 -0.02
C THR A 263 -29.96 -6.02 -1.50
N ASP A 264 -31.22 -6.29 -1.82
CA ASP A 264 -31.68 -6.50 -3.20
C ASP A 264 -31.41 -5.26 -4.07
N GLU A 265 -31.47 -4.06 -3.49
CA GLU A 265 -31.19 -2.81 -4.18
C GLU A 265 -29.71 -2.72 -4.59
N VAL A 266 -28.79 -3.12 -3.70
CA VAL A 266 -27.35 -3.17 -4.02
C VAL A 266 -27.08 -4.22 -5.09
N ILE A 267 -27.67 -5.41 -4.99
CA ILE A 267 -27.48 -6.47 -5.97
C ILE A 267 -27.98 -6.00 -7.36
N THR A 268 -29.16 -5.39 -7.42
CA THR A 268 -29.72 -4.85 -8.67
C THR A 268 -28.80 -3.78 -9.27
N PHE A 269 -28.29 -2.86 -8.45
CA PHE A 269 -27.37 -1.82 -8.86
C PHE A 269 -26.05 -2.39 -9.40
N ILE A 270 -25.50 -3.42 -8.75
CA ILE A 270 -24.27 -4.09 -9.19
C ILE A 270 -24.47 -4.79 -10.53
N LEU A 271 -25.61 -5.48 -10.72
CA LEU A 271 -25.93 -6.15 -11.98
C LEU A 271 -26.11 -5.15 -13.13
N ASP A 272 -26.77 -4.02 -12.89
CA ASP A 272 -26.91 -2.94 -13.87
C ASP A 272 -25.53 -2.39 -14.31
N ILE A 273 -24.61 -2.18 -13.38
CA ILE A 273 -23.23 -1.76 -13.70
C ILE A 273 -22.51 -2.83 -14.54
N MET A 274 -22.69 -4.11 -14.23
CA MET A 274 -22.04 -5.17 -15.01
C MET A 274 -22.55 -5.22 -16.46
N GLU A 275 -23.79 -4.81 -16.70
CA GLU A 275 -24.41 -4.82 -18.02
C GLU A 275 -24.15 -3.54 -18.83
N ASN A 276 -24.07 -2.39 -18.19
CA ASN A 276 -24.08 -1.08 -18.85
C ASN A 276 -22.77 -0.29 -18.73
N GLU A 277 -21.80 -0.71 -17.93
CA GLU A 277 -20.50 -0.03 -17.77
C GLU A 277 -19.53 -0.51 -18.87
N GLU A 278 -18.73 0.42 -19.42
CA GLU A 278 -17.70 0.14 -20.42
C GLU A 278 -16.30 -0.06 -19.84
N ASN A 279 -16.10 0.31 -18.59
CA ASN A 279 -14.79 0.26 -17.95
C ASN A 279 -14.55 -1.10 -17.28
N ASP A 280 -13.64 -1.91 -17.86
CA ASP A 280 -13.28 -3.25 -17.38
C ASP A 280 -13.00 -3.32 -15.87
N PHE A 281 -12.35 -2.29 -15.32
CA PHE A 281 -12.02 -2.25 -13.88
C PHE A 281 -13.24 -1.98 -13.00
N LEU A 282 -14.27 -1.31 -13.52
CA LEU A 282 -15.51 -1.11 -12.80
C LEU A 282 -16.39 -2.35 -12.89
N ILE A 283 -16.49 -2.97 -14.06
CA ILE A 283 -17.15 -4.26 -14.24
C ILE A 283 -16.52 -5.32 -13.31
N SER A 284 -15.19 -5.42 -13.31
CA SER A 284 -14.45 -6.31 -12.41
C SER A 284 -14.72 -6.01 -10.93
N ALA A 285 -14.82 -4.72 -10.55
CA ALA A 285 -15.12 -4.34 -9.17
C ALA A 285 -16.57 -4.68 -8.78
N ALA A 286 -17.52 -4.50 -9.70
CA ALA A 286 -18.91 -4.89 -9.54
C ALA A 286 -19.04 -6.41 -9.35
N LEU A 287 -18.46 -7.20 -10.26
CA LEU A 287 -18.42 -8.67 -10.14
C LEU A 287 -17.78 -9.12 -8.82
N SER A 288 -16.65 -8.52 -8.44
CA SER A 288 -15.98 -8.82 -7.17
C SER A 288 -16.82 -8.43 -5.95
N THR A 289 -17.72 -7.47 -6.07
CA THR A 289 -18.68 -7.12 -5.02
C THR A 289 -19.80 -8.13 -4.99
N LEU A 290 -20.36 -8.51 -6.15
CA LEU A 290 -21.40 -9.54 -6.26
C LEU A 290 -20.94 -10.87 -5.63
N ILE A 291 -19.71 -11.32 -5.92
CA ILE A 291 -19.12 -12.54 -5.33
C ILE A 291 -19.18 -12.51 -3.78
N LYS A 292 -19.08 -11.33 -3.17
CA LYS A 292 -19.06 -11.18 -1.71
C LYS A 292 -20.44 -11.05 -1.07
N ILE A 293 -21.42 -10.51 -1.79
CA ILE A 293 -22.75 -10.24 -1.24
C ILE A 293 -23.79 -11.27 -1.66
N ASP A 294 -23.61 -11.91 -2.82
CA ASP A 294 -24.51 -12.93 -3.34
C ASP A 294 -23.75 -13.87 -4.29
N LEU A 295 -23.23 -14.97 -3.72
CA LEU A 295 -22.41 -15.90 -4.47
C LEU A 295 -23.24 -16.67 -5.51
N ASP A 296 -24.50 -16.98 -5.22
CA ASP A 296 -25.37 -17.73 -6.16
C ASP A 296 -25.57 -16.93 -7.44
N LYS A 297 -25.91 -15.65 -7.33
CA LYS A 297 -26.02 -14.77 -8.51
C LYS A 297 -24.67 -14.55 -9.21
N ALA A 298 -23.56 -14.54 -8.46
CA ALA A 298 -22.25 -14.48 -9.07
C ALA A 298 -21.94 -15.75 -9.87
N GLN A 299 -22.34 -16.93 -9.40
CA GLN A 299 -22.20 -18.20 -10.12
C GLN A 299 -22.98 -18.18 -11.44
N GLU A 300 -24.22 -17.65 -11.46
CA GLU A 300 -25.00 -17.45 -12.68
C GLU A 300 -24.29 -16.57 -13.72
N LYS A 301 -23.45 -15.64 -13.28
CA LYS A 301 -22.68 -14.73 -14.15
C LYS A 301 -21.29 -15.27 -14.53
N PHE A 302 -20.90 -16.46 -14.08
CA PHE A 302 -19.57 -17.00 -14.34
C PHE A 302 -19.26 -17.12 -15.82
N ASP A 303 -20.12 -17.78 -16.59
CA ASP A 303 -19.89 -18.04 -18.02
C ASP A 303 -19.90 -16.73 -18.81
N TRP A 304 -20.83 -15.82 -18.51
CA TRP A 304 -20.84 -14.48 -19.08
C TRP A 304 -19.49 -13.75 -18.81
N ALA A 305 -18.98 -13.78 -17.58
CA ALA A 305 -17.73 -13.12 -17.22
C ALA A 305 -16.52 -13.76 -17.91
N MET A 306 -16.55 -15.07 -18.15
CA MET A 306 -15.50 -15.79 -18.89
C MET A 306 -15.49 -15.50 -20.39
N GLU A 307 -16.60 -15.04 -20.95
CA GLU A 307 -16.70 -14.60 -22.36
C GLU A 307 -16.18 -13.16 -22.54
N GLN A 308 -16.14 -12.32 -21.48
CA GLN A 308 -15.73 -10.94 -21.61
C GLN A 308 -14.24 -10.82 -21.97
N GLU A 309 -13.95 -10.09 -23.04
CA GLU A 309 -12.60 -9.63 -23.31
C GLU A 309 -12.33 -8.36 -22.49
N SER A 310 -11.19 -8.29 -21.83
CA SER A 310 -10.85 -7.17 -20.98
C SER A 310 -9.34 -6.94 -20.87
N LYS A 311 -8.92 -5.72 -20.56
CA LYS A 311 -7.50 -5.40 -20.39
C LYS A 311 -6.85 -6.32 -19.34
N SER A 312 -5.84 -7.05 -19.77
CA SER A 312 -5.08 -7.99 -18.90
C SER A 312 -5.97 -9.06 -18.26
N GLU A 313 -7.03 -9.49 -18.92
CA GLU A 313 -7.97 -10.50 -18.45
C GLU A 313 -8.61 -10.15 -17.09
N THR A 314 -8.84 -8.85 -16.82
CA THR A 314 -9.26 -8.38 -15.51
C THR A 314 -10.61 -8.97 -15.08
N ILE A 315 -11.60 -9.03 -16.00
CA ILE A 315 -12.94 -9.55 -15.69
C ILE A 315 -12.87 -11.06 -15.47
N ARG A 316 -12.26 -11.81 -16.40
CA ARG A 316 -12.07 -13.27 -16.29
C ARG A 316 -11.30 -13.65 -15.03
N SER A 317 -10.21 -12.91 -14.73
CA SER A 317 -9.41 -13.13 -13.51
C SER A 317 -10.21 -12.91 -12.21
N THR A 318 -11.18 -12.00 -12.25
CA THR A 318 -12.10 -11.78 -11.12
C THR A 318 -13.12 -12.90 -11.01
N ALA A 319 -13.66 -13.38 -12.14
CA ALA A 319 -14.61 -14.50 -12.18
C ALA A 319 -14.04 -15.79 -11.57
N LEU A 320 -12.73 -16.05 -11.72
CA LEU A 320 -12.07 -17.18 -11.04
C LEU A 320 -12.25 -17.14 -9.52
N GLY A 321 -12.53 -15.97 -8.94
CA GLY A 321 -12.84 -15.83 -7.52
C GLY A 321 -14.10 -16.57 -7.08
N ILE A 322 -15.07 -16.74 -7.98
CA ILE A 322 -16.30 -17.52 -7.77
C ILE A 322 -15.94 -18.96 -7.42
N LEU A 323 -14.99 -19.56 -8.16
CA LEU A 323 -14.56 -20.95 -7.95
C LEU A 323 -13.75 -21.15 -6.65
N THR A 324 -13.29 -20.09 -6.01
CA THR A 324 -12.49 -20.18 -4.78
C THR A 324 -13.20 -19.67 -3.53
N GLU A 325 -14.37 -19.07 -3.69
CA GLU A 325 -15.20 -18.69 -2.54
C GLU A 325 -15.78 -19.93 -1.85
N GLU A 326 -16.28 -20.90 -2.65
CA GLU A 326 -16.58 -22.26 -2.17
C GLU A 326 -15.51 -23.23 -2.68
N LYS A 327 -14.68 -23.72 -1.79
CA LYS A 327 -13.58 -24.63 -2.08
C LYS A 327 -14.08 -26.08 -2.24
N THR A 328 -14.82 -26.34 -3.33
CA THR A 328 -15.29 -27.69 -3.67
C THR A 328 -14.29 -28.43 -4.57
N ASP A 329 -14.29 -29.76 -4.52
CA ASP A 329 -13.50 -30.60 -5.44
C ASP A 329 -13.85 -30.35 -6.90
N SER A 330 -15.14 -30.12 -7.18
CA SER A 330 -15.63 -29.79 -8.53
C SER A 330 -15.01 -28.49 -9.05
N ASN A 331 -14.94 -27.45 -8.22
CA ASN A 331 -14.34 -26.17 -8.56
C ASN A 331 -12.82 -26.30 -8.77
N LEU A 332 -12.14 -27.12 -7.96
CA LEU A 332 -10.72 -27.41 -8.16
C LEU A 332 -10.47 -28.14 -9.47
N ILE A 333 -11.30 -29.13 -9.82
CA ILE A 333 -11.23 -29.85 -11.11
C ILE A 333 -11.40 -28.85 -12.26
N LYS A 334 -12.44 -27.99 -12.20
CA LYS A 334 -12.69 -26.95 -13.21
C LYS A 334 -11.49 -26.01 -13.37
N LEU A 335 -10.86 -25.58 -12.27
CA LEU A 335 -9.64 -24.77 -12.33
C LEU A 335 -8.47 -25.52 -12.98
N LYS A 336 -8.26 -26.81 -12.67
CA LYS A 336 -7.22 -27.63 -13.26
C LYS A 336 -7.45 -27.83 -14.78
N ASP A 337 -8.69 -28.07 -15.21
CA ASP A 337 -9.03 -28.18 -16.62
C ASP A 337 -8.75 -26.86 -17.37
N MET A 338 -9.11 -25.74 -16.80
CA MET A 338 -8.79 -24.41 -17.35
C MET A 338 -7.29 -24.10 -17.34
N ALA A 339 -6.51 -24.72 -16.47
CA ALA A 339 -5.07 -24.55 -16.36
C ALA A 339 -4.29 -25.31 -17.44
N VAL A 340 -4.90 -26.25 -18.17
CA VAL A 340 -4.28 -26.96 -19.29
C VAL A 340 -3.79 -25.94 -20.33
N TYR A 341 -2.59 -26.17 -20.87
CA TYR A 341 -2.01 -25.26 -21.85
C TYR A 341 -2.89 -25.15 -23.10
N GLY A 342 -3.30 -23.92 -23.43
CA GLY A 342 -4.22 -23.64 -24.55
C GLY A 342 -5.72 -23.67 -24.21
N ALA A 343 -6.12 -24.13 -23.01
CA ALA A 343 -7.52 -24.16 -22.60
C ALA A 343 -8.06 -22.75 -22.21
N ALA A 344 -7.16 -21.84 -21.84
CA ALA A 344 -7.51 -20.46 -21.49
C ALA A 344 -6.50 -19.48 -22.12
N PRO A 345 -6.84 -18.17 -22.20
CA PRO A 345 -5.92 -17.16 -22.66
C PRO A 345 -4.59 -17.18 -21.87
N TYR A 346 -3.47 -17.00 -22.57
CA TYR A 346 -2.13 -17.10 -21.98
C TYR A 346 -1.97 -16.26 -20.72
N ASN A 347 -2.45 -14.99 -20.73
CA ASN A 347 -2.35 -14.09 -19.59
C ASN A 347 -3.22 -14.52 -18.38
N LEU A 348 -4.31 -15.25 -18.62
CA LEU A 348 -5.19 -15.73 -17.55
C LEU A 348 -4.61 -16.91 -16.80
N ARG A 349 -3.79 -17.73 -17.47
CA ARG A 349 -3.25 -18.97 -16.92
C ARG A 349 -2.49 -18.78 -15.59
N GLY A 350 -1.71 -17.73 -15.48
CA GLY A 350 -1.05 -17.37 -14.21
C GLY A 350 -2.02 -17.06 -13.08
N SER A 351 -3.17 -16.44 -13.38
CA SER A 351 -4.23 -16.20 -12.41
C SER A 351 -4.95 -17.49 -12.00
N ILE A 352 -5.17 -18.42 -12.92
CA ILE A 352 -5.75 -19.74 -12.63
C ILE A 352 -4.86 -20.50 -11.64
N PHE A 353 -3.56 -20.62 -11.91
CA PHE A 353 -2.62 -21.26 -10.97
C PHE A 353 -2.61 -20.58 -9.60
N SER A 354 -2.70 -19.25 -9.56
CA SER A 354 -2.83 -18.53 -8.29
C SER A 354 -4.09 -18.94 -7.51
N ARG A 355 -5.22 -19.20 -8.21
CA ARG A 355 -6.45 -19.67 -7.55
C ARG A 355 -6.37 -21.12 -7.09
N ILE A 356 -5.67 -21.97 -7.82
CA ILE A 356 -5.40 -23.36 -7.38
C ILE A 356 -4.64 -23.36 -6.06
N THR A 357 -3.75 -22.37 -5.80
CA THR A 357 -3.04 -22.29 -4.51
C THR A 357 -3.96 -22.08 -3.31
N ASP A 358 -5.16 -21.51 -3.50
CA ASP A 358 -6.13 -21.30 -2.42
C ASP A 358 -6.63 -22.63 -1.83
N TYR A 359 -6.46 -23.74 -2.54
CA TYR A 359 -6.86 -25.10 -2.15
C TYR A 359 -5.76 -25.89 -1.43
N GLN A 360 -4.51 -25.41 -1.41
CA GLN A 360 -3.34 -26.19 -0.94
C GLN A 360 -3.46 -26.62 0.53
N GLU A 361 -4.01 -25.79 1.41
CA GLU A 361 -4.14 -26.12 2.83
C GLU A 361 -5.13 -27.27 3.06
N ASP A 362 -6.19 -27.33 2.24
CA ASP A 362 -7.24 -28.34 2.32
C ASP A 362 -6.87 -29.63 1.55
N ASN A 363 -5.92 -29.55 0.61
CA ASN A 363 -5.48 -30.61 -0.26
C ASN A 363 -3.95 -30.71 -0.28
N PRO A 364 -3.31 -31.36 0.71
CA PRO A 364 -1.84 -31.46 0.79
C PRO A 364 -1.20 -32.08 -0.44
N ASP A 365 -1.82 -33.07 -1.07
CA ASP A 365 -1.32 -33.77 -2.27
C ASP A 365 -1.30 -32.86 -3.52
N LEU A 366 -1.88 -31.67 -3.44
CA LEU A 366 -1.82 -30.69 -4.52
C LEU A 366 -0.40 -30.20 -4.80
N ILE A 367 0.53 -30.46 -3.89
CA ILE A 367 1.95 -30.12 -4.05
C ILE A 367 2.57 -30.85 -5.23
N ASP A 368 2.16 -32.10 -5.50
CA ASP A 368 2.65 -32.87 -6.65
C ASP A 368 2.21 -32.24 -7.97
N TYR A 369 0.97 -31.72 -8.02
CA TYR A 369 0.50 -30.97 -9.18
C TYR A 369 1.33 -29.70 -9.44
N PHE A 370 1.79 -29.03 -8.41
CA PHE A 370 2.69 -27.87 -8.58
C PHE A 370 4.11 -28.29 -9.00
N ALA A 371 4.63 -29.42 -8.50
CA ALA A 371 5.91 -29.97 -8.92
C ALA A 371 5.90 -30.34 -10.42
N ASP A 372 4.86 -30.99 -10.90
CA ASP A 372 4.69 -31.32 -12.33
C ASP A 372 4.69 -30.10 -13.25
N HIS A 373 4.42 -28.90 -12.72
CA HIS A 373 4.34 -27.65 -13.48
C HIS A 373 5.50 -26.68 -13.17
N ILE A 374 6.54 -27.12 -12.47
CA ILE A 374 7.67 -26.24 -12.11
C ILE A 374 8.42 -25.69 -13.33
N ASN A 375 8.43 -26.46 -14.44
CA ASN A 375 9.07 -26.09 -15.71
C ASN A 375 8.09 -25.56 -16.75
N ASP A 376 6.91 -25.08 -16.33
CA ASP A 376 5.90 -24.52 -17.24
C ASP A 376 6.45 -23.41 -18.13
N PRO A 377 6.09 -23.31 -19.42
CA PRO A 377 6.52 -22.22 -20.30
C PRO A 377 6.07 -20.84 -19.82
N HIS A 378 4.99 -20.75 -19.06
CA HIS A 378 4.51 -19.48 -18.52
C HIS A 378 5.23 -19.10 -17.21
N ARG A 379 6.02 -18.02 -17.23
CA ARG A 379 6.84 -17.58 -16.09
C ARG A 379 6.07 -17.42 -14.76
N ARG A 380 4.84 -16.86 -14.78
CA ARG A 380 4.06 -16.71 -13.55
C ARG A 380 3.63 -18.06 -12.98
N VAL A 381 3.34 -19.05 -13.84
CA VAL A 381 3.04 -20.42 -13.40
C VAL A 381 4.25 -21.02 -12.70
N ARG A 382 5.43 -21.02 -13.33
CA ARG A 382 6.68 -21.50 -12.69
C ARG A 382 6.88 -20.91 -11.29
N TRP A 383 6.71 -19.57 -11.17
CA TRP A 383 6.89 -18.92 -9.89
C TRP A 383 5.78 -19.19 -8.87
N THR A 384 4.55 -19.42 -9.30
CA THR A 384 3.47 -19.88 -8.43
C THR A 384 3.79 -21.27 -7.89
N CYS A 385 4.20 -22.20 -8.76
CA CYS A 385 4.63 -23.55 -8.40
C CYS A 385 5.83 -23.54 -7.45
N ALA A 386 6.89 -22.79 -7.77
CA ALA A 386 8.06 -22.62 -6.92
C ALA A 386 7.69 -22.15 -5.51
N ASN A 387 6.83 -21.13 -5.39
CA ASN A 387 6.39 -20.64 -4.07
C ASN A 387 5.62 -21.70 -3.26
N GLN A 388 4.85 -22.58 -3.91
CA GLN A 388 4.17 -23.68 -3.23
C GLN A 388 5.17 -24.74 -2.77
N ILE A 389 6.12 -25.12 -3.63
CA ILE A 389 7.20 -26.08 -3.30
C ILE A 389 8.04 -25.58 -2.11
N ILE A 390 8.44 -24.30 -2.11
CA ILE A 390 9.22 -23.72 -1.00
C ILE A 390 8.44 -23.79 0.32
N ARG A 391 7.12 -23.61 0.27
CA ARG A 391 6.26 -23.58 1.48
C ARG A 391 5.80 -24.95 1.94
N HIS A 392 5.61 -25.90 1.04
CA HIS A 392 4.90 -27.15 1.30
C HIS A 392 5.61 -28.41 0.76
N GLY A 393 6.55 -28.24 -0.19
CA GLY A 393 7.24 -29.36 -0.87
C GLY A 393 8.19 -30.14 0.05
N ASN A 394 8.51 -31.36 -0.34
CA ASN A 394 9.55 -32.19 0.23
C ASN A 394 10.93 -31.82 -0.36
N ILE A 395 11.99 -32.52 0.10
CA ILE A 395 13.36 -32.20 -0.32
C ILE A 395 13.62 -32.49 -1.81
N ASP A 396 12.99 -33.51 -2.38
CA ASP A 396 13.15 -33.87 -3.79
C ASP A 396 12.53 -32.82 -4.69
N GLN A 397 11.30 -32.41 -4.39
CA GLN A 397 10.58 -31.31 -5.09
C GLN A 397 11.34 -29.98 -4.93
N PHE A 398 11.97 -29.73 -3.77
CA PHE A 398 12.82 -28.56 -3.59
C PHE A 398 14.09 -28.61 -4.46
N GLY A 399 14.64 -29.80 -4.70
CA GLY A 399 15.73 -30.00 -5.66
C GLY A 399 15.33 -29.58 -7.08
N GLU A 400 14.16 -30.00 -7.56
CA GLU A 400 13.62 -29.62 -8.88
C GLU A 400 13.41 -28.08 -8.98
N PHE A 401 12.97 -27.46 -7.88
CA PHE A 401 12.90 -26.00 -7.82
C PHE A 401 14.30 -25.35 -7.99
N LEU A 402 15.34 -25.88 -7.36
CA LEU A 402 16.69 -25.34 -7.50
C LEU A 402 17.22 -25.48 -8.94
N GLU A 403 16.96 -26.61 -9.60
CA GLU A 403 17.32 -26.82 -11.01
C GLU A 403 16.64 -25.81 -11.94
N MET A 404 15.35 -25.53 -11.69
CA MET A 404 14.62 -24.48 -12.43
C MET A 404 15.21 -23.10 -12.16
N ALA A 405 15.59 -22.83 -10.92
CA ALA A 405 16.16 -21.55 -10.52
C ALA A 405 17.58 -21.32 -11.08
N ASP A 406 18.36 -22.38 -11.28
CA ASP A 406 19.67 -22.32 -11.94
C ASP A 406 19.54 -21.94 -13.43
N ALA A 407 18.50 -22.43 -14.10
CA ALA A 407 18.19 -22.05 -15.48
C ALA A 407 17.69 -20.60 -15.64
N GLU A 408 17.04 -20.06 -14.62
CA GLU A 408 16.59 -18.66 -14.52
C GLU A 408 17.10 -18.06 -13.19
N PRO A 409 18.35 -17.58 -13.08
CA PRO A 409 18.94 -17.17 -11.82
C PRO A 409 18.06 -16.21 -11.02
N LEU A 410 17.87 -16.54 -9.74
CA LEU A 410 17.04 -15.77 -8.83
C LEU A 410 17.63 -14.38 -8.61
N ARG A 411 16.82 -13.40 -8.80
CA ARG A 411 17.16 -12.03 -8.41
C ARG A 411 16.88 -11.87 -6.91
N GLY A 412 17.80 -11.24 -6.25
CA GLY A 412 18.05 -11.30 -4.82
C GLY A 412 16.90 -11.01 -3.85
N GLY A 413 15.87 -10.17 -4.16
CA GLY A 413 14.70 -10.01 -3.29
C GLY A 413 13.98 -11.35 -3.04
N LYS A 414 14.03 -12.27 -4.00
CA LYS A 414 13.47 -13.61 -3.83
C LYS A 414 14.32 -14.53 -2.97
N ILE A 415 15.64 -14.34 -2.95
CA ILE A 415 16.53 -15.12 -2.08
C ILE A 415 16.17 -14.86 -0.61
N ALA A 416 16.01 -13.60 -0.22
CA ALA A 416 15.59 -13.24 1.14
C ALA A 416 14.19 -13.77 1.50
N ASP A 417 13.25 -13.72 0.54
CA ASP A 417 11.90 -14.26 0.71
C ASP A 417 11.89 -15.77 0.91
N ILE A 418 12.77 -16.51 0.19
CA ILE A 418 12.90 -17.96 0.32
C ILE A 418 13.50 -18.34 1.66
N TYR A 419 14.57 -17.67 2.12
CA TYR A 419 15.09 -17.86 3.47
C TYR A 419 14.02 -17.61 4.52
N SER A 420 13.30 -16.50 4.41
CA SER A 420 12.20 -16.17 5.33
C SER A 420 11.08 -17.24 5.33
N ALA A 421 10.76 -17.82 4.17
CA ALA A 421 9.75 -18.87 4.06
C ALA A 421 10.21 -20.18 4.71
N LEU A 422 11.44 -20.59 4.47
CA LEU A 422 12.04 -21.79 5.08
C LEU A 422 12.19 -21.63 6.59
N ASP A 423 12.60 -20.44 7.07
CA ASP A 423 12.71 -20.14 8.51
C ASP A 423 11.34 -20.21 9.21
N LYS A 424 10.30 -19.66 8.60
CA LYS A 424 8.93 -19.74 9.13
C LYS A 424 8.43 -21.18 9.19
N ARG A 425 8.72 -21.98 8.17
CA ARG A 425 8.37 -23.39 8.12
C ARG A 425 9.10 -24.16 9.23
N LEU A 426 10.40 -23.96 9.38
CA LEU A 426 11.21 -24.57 10.45
C LEU A 426 10.72 -24.16 11.84
N ALA A 427 10.39 -22.89 12.05
CA ALA A 427 9.87 -22.39 13.33
C ALA A 427 8.52 -23.03 13.71
N LYS A 428 7.63 -23.27 12.73
CA LYS A 428 6.35 -23.97 12.93
C LYS A 428 6.59 -25.42 13.35
N LEU A 429 7.51 -26.11 12.68
CA LEU A 429 7.84 -27.51 12.97
C LEU A 429 8.54 -27.70 14.33
N LYS A 430 9.42 -26.79 14.72
CA LYS A 430 10.02 -26.80 16.08
C LYS A 430 8.97 -26.65 17.17
N LYS A 431 7.88 -25.93 16.93
CA LYS A 431 6.74 -25.83 17.87
C LYS A 431 5.92 -27.11 17.92
N SER A 432 5.71 -27.79 16.80
CA SER A 432 4.97 -29.07 16.73
C SER A 432 5.79 -30.29 17.18
N LYS A 433 7.10 -30.12 17.46
CA LYS A 433 8.06 -31.16 17.82
C LYS A 433 8.29 -32.23 16.73
N ASP A 434 7.96 -31.95 15.50
CA ASP A 434 8.30 -32.83 14.37
C ASP A 434 9.78 -32.69 14.00
N ARG A 435 10.59 -33.59 14.58
CA ARG A 435 12.04 -33.57 14.41
C ARG A 435 12.49 -34.11 13.05
N LYS A 436 11.69 -34.96 12.39
CA LYS A 436 12.06 -35.55 11.10
C LYS A 436 11.93 -34.50 10.00
N GLU A 437 10.78 -33.85 9.91
CA GLU A 437 10.52 -32.79 8.93
C GLU A 437 11.39 -31.57 9.20
N ALA A 438 11.64 -31.21 10.48
CA ALA A 438 12.56 -30.11 10.79
C ALA A 438 13.98 -30.32 10.26
N LYS A 439 14.53 -31.55 10.33
CA LYS A 439 15.84 -31.90 9.74
C LYS A 439 15.84 -31.80 8.20
N GLU A 440 14.73 -32.11 7.59
CA GLU A 440 14.57 -32.00 6.14
C GLU A 440 14.62 -30.52 5.71
N ILE A 441 13.92 -29.64 6.41
CA ILE A 441 13.97 -28.20 6.15
C ILE A 441 15.39 -27.62 6.39
N GLU A 442 16.08 -28.06 7.42
CA GLU A 442 17.49 -27.68 7.65
C GLU A 442 18.41 -28.09 6.47
N LYS A 443 18.16 -29.26 5.85
CA LYS A 443 18.85 -29.66 4.62
C LYS A 443 18.50 -28.77 3.44
N MET A 444 17.21 -28.46 3.24
CA MET A 444 16.77 -27.53 2.19
C MET A 444 17.43 -26.15 2.34
N GLN A 445 17.53 -25.63 3.57
CA GLN A 445 18.23 -24.37 3.83
C GLN A 445 19.70 -24.43 3.42
N LYS A 446 20.36 -25.56 3.67
CA LYS A 446 21.76 -25.75 3.27
C LYS A 446 21.92 -25.84 1.74
N MET A 447 21.09 -26.64 1.07
CA MET A 447 21.06 -26.71 -0.38
C MET A 447 20.84 -25.35 -1.02
N PHE A 448 19.88 -24.59 -0.47
CA PHE A 448 19.60 -23.24 -0.95
C PHE A 448 20.76 -22.26 -0.72
N ALA A 449 21.47 -22.36 0.40
CA ALA A 449 22.64 -21.52 0.66
C ALA A 449 23.76 -21.79 -0.35
N GLU A 450 24.03 -23.07 -0.67
CA GLU A 450 25.02 -23.48 -1.68
C GLU A 450 24.68 -22.88 -3.06
N SER A 451 23.44 -23.04 -3.54
CA SER A 451 23.00 -22.46 -4.81
C SER A 451 23.02 -20.92 -4.79
N ALA A 452 22.61 -20.29 -3.68
CA ALA A 452 22.61 -18.83 -3.57
C ALA A 452 24.01 -18.22 -3.62
N GLU A 453 25.03 -18.90 -3.09
CA GLU A 453 26.44 -18.50 -3.22
C GLU A 453 26.93 -18.59 -4.68
N GLU A 454 26.53 -19.61 -5.41
CA GLU A 454 26.85 -19.75 -6.84
C GLU A 454 26.20 -18.66 -7.69
N TRP A 455 24.94 -18.32 -7.41
CA TRP A 455 24.21 -17.24 -8.13
C TRP A 455 24.76 -15.83 -7.81
N GLY A 456 25.31 -15.63 -6.61
CA GLY A 456 25.92 -14.36 -6.20
C GLY A 456 27.32 -14.12 -6.80
N ASN A 457 27.97 -15.16 -7.30
CA ASN A 457 29.30 -15.09 -7.92
C ASN A 457 29.24 -14.95 -9.47
N ASN A 458 28.07 -15.02 -10.09
CA ASN A 458 27.82 -14.83 -11.51
C ASN A 458 27.07 -13.51 -11.75
#